data_b3c8e050b50639a6c9d2f2085fc76c8c
#
_entry.id   b3c8e050b50639a6c9d2f2085fc76c8c
#
_cell.length_a   1.000
_cell.length_b   1.000
_cell.length_c   1.000
_cell.angle_alpha   90.00
_cell.angle_beta   90.00
_cell.angle_gamma   90.00
#
_symmetry.space_group_name_H-M   'P 1'
#
loop_
_entity.id
_entity.type
_entity.pdbx_description
1 polymer ?
#
loop_
_entity_poly.entity_id
_entity_poly.type
_entity_poly.pdbx_seq_one_letter_code
_entity_poly.pdbx_strand_id
1 'polypeptide(L)'
;MKHLLYTLAILLIAASCSNEETEQVMGQGKARLRFHVSTESPIVITRSTPVPTVNQLYVKIQDGIGAVVKQDSLKTLQQNSPVFLEAAEGGTEYKVEVFSNELKDAILDKPCFFASETYSLLPEETVLVELECCLQQFQVSFNASDAFKKAFRTDDKLQTGDTKFKLTVSDANKRQVSYALADLNKSAYFDGAKNSSFIKIHIVGTTLEGFPVDYSE
;
A
#
# COMPACT_ATOMS: atom_id res chain seq x y z
N MET A 1 -66.69 -4.05 10.35
CA MET A 1 -65.57 -4.46 9.47
C MET A 1 -64.63 -3.30 9.08
N LYS A 2 -65.09 -2.03 8.97
CA LYS A 2 -64.17 -0.90 8.60
C LYS A 2 -63.14 -0.54 9.66
N HIS A 3 -63.41 -0.70 10.95
CA HIS A 3 -62.49 -0.40 12.04
C HIS A 3 -61.37 -1.41 12.23
N LEU A 4 -61.59 -2.66 11.81
CA LEU A 4 -60.56 -3.74 11.89
C LEU A 4 -59.45 -3.57 10.85
N LEU A 5 -59.79 -2.96 9.69
CA LEU A 5 -58.82 -2.66 8.63
C LEU A 5 -57.88 -1.50 8.99
N TYR A 6 -58.34 -0.51 9.76
CA TYR A 6 -57.51 0.62 10.21
C TYR A 6 -56.51 0.22 11.30
N THR A 7 -56.88 -0.70 12.21
CA THR A 7 -55.95 -1.20 13.22
C THR A 7 -54.85 -2.10 12.63
N LEU A 8 -55.14 -2.84 11.56
CA LEU A 8 -54.15 -3.66 10.87
C LEU A 8 -53.13 -2.79 10.06
N ALA A 9 -53.61 -1.68 9.48
CA ALA A 9 -52.75 -0.75 8.73
C ALA A 9 -51.80 0.03 9.64
N ILE A 10 -52.18 0.33 10.88
CA ILE A 10 -51.31 1.02 11.85
C ILE A 10 -50.23 0.09 12.42
N LEU A 11 -50.55 -1.22 12.56
CA LEU A 11 -49.51 -2.22 13.02
C LEU A 11 -48.44 -2.46 11.97
N LEU A 12 -48.72 -2.31 10.68
CA LEU A 12 -47.76 -2.52 9.59
C LEU A 12 -46.76 -1.35 9.41
N ILE A 13 -47.03 -0.17 9.91
CA ILE A 13 -46.16 1.00 9.84
C ILE A 13 -45.13 1.00 10.97
N ALA A 14 -45.33 0.25 12.06
CA ALA A 14 -44.40 0.12 13.17
C ALA A 14 -43.27 -0.91 12.89
N ALA A 15 -43.31 -1.65 11.76
CA ALA A 15 -42.23 -2.55 11.32
C ALA A 15 -41.30 -1.90 10.28
N SER A 16 -41.27 -0.56 10.20
CA SER A 16 -40.24 0.15 9.45
C SER A 16 -38.91 0.00 10.19
N CYS A 17 -38.06 -0.81 9.62
CA CYS A 17 -36.68 -1.09 10.01
C CYS A 17 -35.98 0.10 10.65
N SER A 18 -35.88 0.13 11.96
CA SER A 18 -34.69 0.65 12.57
C SER A 18 -33.56 -0.32 12.22
N ASN A 19 -32.72 0.02 11.26
CA ASN A 19 -31.33 -0.37 11.31
C ASN A 19 -30.78 0.31 12.57
N GLU A 20 -31.08 -0.22 13.74
CA GLU A 20 -30.28 -0.05 14.91
C GLU A 20 -28.94 -0.69 14.53
N GLU A 21 -27.99 0.15 14.05
CA GLU A 21 -26.58 -0.13 14.28
C GLU A 21 -26.55 -0.50 15.77
N THR A 22 -26.28 -1.77 16.05
CA THR A 22 -26.08 -2.23 17.42
C THR A 22 -24.94 -1.38 17.96
N GLU A 23 -25.26 -0.29 18.68
CA GLU A 23 -24.26 0.48 19.41
C GLU A 23 -23.64 -0.49 20.38
N GLN A 24 -22.45 -1.00 20.01
CA GLN A 24 -21.66 -1.79 20.93
C GLN A 24 -21.39 -0.92 22.14
N VAL A 25 -21.99 -1.28 23.27
CA VAL A 25 -21.87 -0.54 24.53
C VAL A 25 -20.37 -0.41 24.85
N MET A 26 -19.94 0.83 24.88
CA MET A 26 -18.55 1.17 25.19
C MET A 26 -18.25 0.78 26.64
N GLY A 27 -17.28 -0.08 26.87
CA GLY A 27 -16.76 -0.33 28.22
C GLY A 27 -16.03 0.91 28.72
N GLN A 28 -16.11 1.16 30.04
CA GLN A 28 -15.35 2.23 30.68
C GLN A 28 -13.86 2.13 30.33
N GLY A 29 -13.21 3.26 30.01
CA GLY A 29 -11.79 3.31 29.68
C GLY A 29 -11.44 2.92 28.24
N LYS A 30 -12.39 2.94 27.30
CA LYS A 30 -12.13 2.69 25.89
C LYS A 30 -12.50 3.88 25.01
N ALA A 31 -11.72 4.06 23.92
CA ALA A 31 -12.02 4.99 22.84
C ALA A 31 -12.36 4.23 21.55
N ARG A 32 -12.97 4.91 20.61
CA ARG A 32 -13.37 4.36 19.30
C ARG A 32 -12.55 5.02 18.19
N LEU A 33 -12.01 4.22 17.27
CA LEU A 33 -11.44 4.72 16.01
C LEU A 33 -12.31 4.31 14.82
N ARG A 34 -12.56 5.28 13.94
CA ARG A 34 -13.14 5.08 12.61
C ARG A 34 -12.13 5.53 11.56
N PHE A 35 -12.08 4.88 10.39
CA PHE A 35 -11.06 5.11 9.38
C PHE A 35 -11.65 5.68 8.09
N HIS A 36 -11.13 6.83 7.67
CA HIS A 36 -11.31 7.40 6.34
C HIS A 36 -9.92 7.57 5.70
N VAL A 37 -9.59 6.70 4.75
CA VAL A 37 -8.26 6.67 4.13
C VAL A 37 -8.40 6.92 2.64
N SER A 38 -7.66 7.90 2.13
CA SER A 38 -7.49 8.18 0.70
C SER A 38 -6.08 7.79 0.22
N THR A 39 -5.92 7.67 -1.10
CA THR A 39 -4.63 7.41 -1.73
C THR A 39 -4.44 8.40 -2.87
N GLU A 40 -3.31 9.12 -2.86
CA GLU A 40 -2.94 9.99 -3.96
C GLU A 40 -1.59 9.59 -4.57
N SER A 41 -1.45 9.83 -5.87
CA SER A 41 -0.17 9.76 -6.56
C SER A 41 0.22 11.18 -7.01
N PRO A 42 1.11 11.86 -6.30
CA PRO A 42 1.40 13.28 -6.55
C PRO A 42 2.24 13.53 -7.81
N ILE A 43 2.69 12.49 -8.53
CA ILE A 43 3.61 12.65 -9.65
C ILE A 43 3.07 11.94 -10.89
N VAL A 44 2.71 12.73 -11.90
CA VAL A 44 2.48 12.25 -13.29
C VAL A 44 3.84 11.97 -13.91
N ILE A 45 4.33 10.76 -13.82
CA ILE A 45 5.44 10.26 -14.62
C ILE A 45 4.85 9.41 -15.75
N THR A 46 5.51 9.33 -16.89
CA THR A 46 5.11 8.77 -18.19
C THR A 46 4.49 7.35 -18.18
N ARG A 47 4.43 6.68 -17.04
CA ARG A 47 3.60 5.52 -16.72
C ARG A 47 3.00 5.74 -15.33
N SER A 48 1.69 5.69 -15.21
CA SER A 48 1.00 5.81 -13.92
C SER A 48 1.45 4.69 -12.99
N THR A 49 1.99 5.07 -11.83
CA THR A 49 2.12 4.13 -10.71
C THR A 49 0.74 3.60 -10.36
N PRO A 50 0.51 2.29 -10.28
CA PRO A 50 -0.78 1.78 -9.87
C PRO A 50 -1.08 2.22 -8.45
N VAL A 51 -2.12 3.05 -8.28
CA VAL A 51 -2.58 3.51 -6.97
C VAL A 51 -3.32 2.34 -6.31
N PRO A 52 -2.97 1.97 -5.06
CA PRO A 52 -3.64 0.87 -4.38
C PRO A 52 -5.10 1.22 -4.09
N THR A 53 -5.96 0.23 -4.21
CA THR A 53 -7.34 0.33 -3.72
C THR A 53 -7.38 0.11 -2.20
N VAL A 54 -8.47 0.52 -1.54
CA VAL A 54 -8.70 0.30 -0.09
C VAL A 54 -8.47 -1.16 0.33
N ASN A 55 -8.82 -2.11 -0.54
CA ASN A 55 -8.63 -3.55 -0.28
C ASN A 55 -7.15 -4.00 -0.23
N GLN A 56 -6.23 -3.16 -0.69
CA GLN A 56 -4.79 -3.44 -0.73
C GLN A 56 -4.02 -2.69 0.37
N LEU A 57 -4.73 -1.95 1.23
CA LEU A 57 -4.15 -1.22 2.34
C LEU A 57 -4.25 -2.02 3.64
N TYR A 58 -3.22 -1.88 4.45
CA TYR A 58 -3.12 -2.43 5.79
C TYR A 58 -3.00 -1.30 6.80
N VAL A 59 -3.53 -1.52 7.99
CA VAL A 59 -3.43 -0.60 9.12
C VAL A 59 -2.67 -1.29 10.23
N LYS A 60 -1.72 -0.58 10.83
CA LYS A 60 -1.01 -0.98 12.04
C LYS A 60 -1.18 0.11 13.09
N ILE A 61 -1.65 -0.27 14.26
CA ILE A 61 -1.82 0.62 15.42
C ILE A 61 -0.82 0.20 16.48
N GLN A 62 -0.02 1.15 16.94
CA GLN A 62 0.99 0.96 17.98
C GLN A 62 0.66 1.85 19.16
N ASP A 63 0.93 1.38 20.37
CA ASP A 63 0.84 2.19 21.58
C ASP A 63 2.03 3.17 21.72
N GLY A 64 2.03 4.00 22.76
CA GLY A 64 3.06 5.01 22.99
C GLY A 64 4.47 4.46 23.22
N ILE A 65 4.63 3.15 23.47
CA ILE A 65 5.93 2.48 23.58
C ILE A 65 6.30 1.71 22.30
N GLY A 66 5.47 1.77 21.26
CA GLY A 66 5.70 1.16 19.95
C GLY A 66 5.26 -0.31 19.85
N ALA A 67 4.58 -0.87 20.87
CA ALA A 67 4.02 -2.21 20.75
C ALA A 67 2.80 -2.23 19.83
N VAL A 68 2.72 -3.21 18.93
CA VAL A 68 1.60 -3.36 18.01
C VAL A 68 0.39 -3.88 18.78
N VAL A 69 -0.63 -3.05 18.91
CA VAL A 69 -1.91 -3.40 19.58
C VAL A 69 -2.96 -3.92 18.61
N LYS A 70 -2.87 -3.51 17.34
CA LYS A 70 -3.75 -3.98 16.26
C LYS A 70 -3.06 -3.90 14.92
N GLN A 71 -3.24 -4.93 14.09
CA GLN A 71 -2.82 -4.90 12.68
C GLN A 71 -3.79 -5.74 11.86
N ASP A 72 -4.33 -5.17 10.78
CA ASP A 72 -5.25 -5.86 9.88
C ASP A 72 -5.35 -5.11 8.54
N SER A 73 -6.05 -5.69 7.56
CA SER A 73 -6.40 -4.97 6.35
C SER A 73 -7.37 -3.82 6.67
N LEU A 74 -7.22 -2.70 5.97
CA LEU A 74 -8.14 -1.55 6.14
C LEU A 74 -9.59 -1.95 5.92
N LYS A 75 -9.84 -2.83 4.93
CA LYS A 75 -11.17 -3.38 4.66
C LYS A 75 -11.76 -4.10 5.87
N THR A 76 -11.00 -4.98 6.52
CA THR A 76 -11.45 -5.71 7.71
C THR A 76 -11.79 -4.75 8.85
N LEU A 77 -10.94 -3.73 9.08
CA LEU A 77 -11.17 -2.75 10.14
C LEU A 77 -12.40 -1.88 9.87
N GLN A 78 -12.64 -1.51 8.61
CA GLN A 78 -13.85 -0.76 8.23
C GLN A 78 -15.13 -1.60 8.38
N GLN A 79 -15.08 -2.89 8.05
CA GLN A 79 -16.22 -3.81 8.22
C GLN A 79 -16.55 -4.06 9.70
N ASN A 80 -15.53 -4.07 10.56
CA ASN A 80 -15.66 -4.25 12.00
C ASN A 80 -15.56 -2.93 12.78
N SER A 81 -15.85 -1.80 12.12
CA SER A 81 -15.83 -0.46 12.74
C SER A 81 -16.96 -0.31 13.75
N PRO A 82 -16.73 0.42 14.87
CA PRO A 82 -15.48 1.06 15.26
C PRO A 82 -14.45 0.10 15.87
N VAL A 83 -13.16 0.44 15.78
CA VAL A 83 -12.09 -0.25 16.51
C VAL A 83 -12.00 0.33 17.92
N PHE A 84 -12.06 -0.53 18.93
CA PHE A 84 -11.96 -0.14 20.33
C PHE A 84 -10.52 -0.28 20.82
N LEU A 85 -10.00 0.76 21.46
CA LEU A 85 -8.68 0.81 22.08
C LEU A 85 -8.82 1.28 23.55
N GLU A 86 -7.91 0.82 24.39
CA GLU A 86 -7.85 1.27 25.81
C GLU A 86 -7.49 2.77 25.84
N ALA A 87 -8.13 3.52 26.74
CA ALA A 87 -7.88 4.94 26.90
C ALA A 87 -7.93 5.34 28.36
N ALA A 88 -6.97 6.13 28.82
CA ALA A 88 -6.88 6.66 30.17
C ALA A 88 -7.39 8.11 30.24
N GLU A 89 -7.83 8.57 31.39
CA GLU A 89 -8.33 9.94 31.60
C GLU A 89 -7.32 11.03 31.19
N GLY A 90 -6.01 10.74 31.27
CA GLY A 90 -4.95 11.65 30.85
C GLY A 90 -4.65 11.60 29.35
N GLY A 91 -5.38 10.80 28.59
CA GLY A 91 -5.09 10.48 27.20
C GLY A 91 -4.12 9.31 27.04
N THR A 92 -4.34 8.50 26.00
CA THR A 92 -3.43 7.41 25.62
C THR A 92 -3.01 7.63 24.16
N GLU A 93 -1.71 7.69 23.93
CA GLU A 93 -1.18 7.92 22.58
C GLU A 93 -1.14 6.61 21.79
N TYR A 94 -1.61 6.69 20.57
CA TYR A 94 -1.54 5.63 19.57
C TYR A 94 -1.02 6.18 18.25
N LYS A 95 -0.02 5.50 17.69
CA LYS A 95 0.45 5.74 16.33
C LYS A 95 -0.31 4.85 15.36
N VAL A 96 -0.98 5.45 14.39
CA VAL A 96 -1.68 4.75 13.31
C VAL A 96 -0.84 4.86 12.04
N GLU A 97 -0.47 3.73 11.46
CA GLU A 97 0.22 3.62 10.18
C GLU A 97 -0.67 2.90 9.18
N VAL A 98 -0.80 3.47 7.98
CA VAL A 98 -1.51 2.84 6.86
C VAL A 98 -0.53 2.67 5.70
N PHE A 99 -0.49 1.47 5.10
CA PHE A 99 0.48 1.15 4.06
C PHE A 99 -0.05 0.10 3.07
N SER A 100 0.41 0.16 1.82
CA SER A 100 0.07 -0.83 0.80
C SER A 100 1.04 -2.02 0.80
N ASN A 101 2.33 -1.76 1.01
CA ASN A 101 3.39 -2.74 1.06
C ASN A 101 4.43 -2.30 2.10
N GLU A 102 5.26 -3.24 2.53
CA GLU A 102 6.41 -2.90 3.35
C GLU A 102 7.36 -1.96 2.59
N LEU A 103 7.75 -0.85 3.21
CA LEU A 103 8.74 0.05 2.63
C LEU A 103 10.10 -0.65 2.57
N LYS A 104 10.64 -0.79 1.37
CA LYS A 104 11.98 -1.34 1.10
C LYS A 104 12.87 -0.28 0.45
N ASP A 105 14.16 -0.38 0.73
CA ASP A 105 15.17 0.54 0.17
C ASP A 105 15.15 0.56 -1.36
N ALA A 106 14.94 -0.59 -1.98
CA ALA A 106 14.75 -0.75 -3.42
C ALA A 106 13.95 -2.02 -3.73
N ILE A 107 12.96 -1.95 -4.59
CA ILE A 107 12.11 -3.08 -4.94
C ILE A 107 11.56 -2.98 -6.36
N LEU A 108 11.32 -4.13 -7.00
CA LEU A 108 10.69 -4.22 -8.31
C LEU A 108 9.16 -4.40 -8.16
N ASP A 109 8.39 -3.57 -8.87
CA ASP A 109 6.95 -3.70 -9.11
C ASP A 109 6.04 -3.72 -7.86
N LYS A 110 6.53 -3.19 -6.74
CA LYS A 110 5.77 -3.13 -5.48
C LYS A 110 5.92 -1.76 -4.81
N PRO A 111 5.20 -0.73 -5.29
CA PRO A 111 5.25 0.60 -4.67
C PRO A 111 4.73 0.57 -3.23
N CYS A 112 5.33 1.35 -2.34
CA CYS A 112 4.86 1.58 -1.00
C CYS A 112 4.14 2.92 -0.93
N PHE A 113 2.83 2.88 -0.72
CA PHE A 113 2.03 4.02 -0.29
C PHE A 113 1.93 3.95 1.23
N PHE A 114 2.16 5.06 1.90
CA PHE A 114 2.24 5.12 3.35
C PHE A 114 1.69 6.44 3.88
N ALA A 115 1.03 6.37 5.02
CA ALA A 115 0.69 7.50 5.87
C ALA A 115 0.83 7.10 7.34
N SER A 116 1.10 8.05 8.20
CA SER A 116 1.22 7.82 9.64
C SER A 116 0.87 9.06 10.42
N GLU A 117 0.09 8.90 11.49
CA GLU A 117 -0.25 9.97 12.41
C GLU A 117 -0.39 9.42 13.84
N THR A 118 -0.20 10.29 14.82
CA THR A 118 -0.36 9.96 16.24
C THR A 118 -1.61 10.63 16.79
N TYR A 119 -2.42 9.85 17.50
CA TYR A 119 -3.68 10.28 18.12
C TYR A 119 -3.59 10.08 19.62
N SER A 120 -4.00 11.09 20.39
CA SER A 120 -4.21 10.98 21.82
C SER A 120 -5.68 10.71 22.08
N LEU A 121 -6.01 9.55 22.63
CA LEU A 121 -7.39 9.08 22.82
C LEU A 121 -7.81 9.24 24.27
N LEU A 122 -8.99 9.86 24.49
CA LEU A 122 -9.64 9.93 25.79
C LEU A 122 -10.71 8.83 25.92
N PRO A 123 -11.04 8.40 27.17
CA PRO A 123 -12.14 7.48 27.39
C PRO A 123 -13.44 7.95 26.75
N GLU A 124 -14.20 7.04 26.18
CA GLU A 124 -15.49 7.27 25.55
C GLU A 124 -15.47 8.17 24.30
N GLU A 125 -14.29 8.62 23.88
CA GLU A 125 -14.12 9.42 22.67
C GLU A 125 -14.31 8.58 21.39
N THR A 126 -14.81 9.24 20.34
CA THR A 126 -14.81 8.69 18.98
C THR A 126 -13.95 9.57 18.10
N VAL A 127 -12.84 9.03 17.59
CA VAL A 127 -11.91 9.72 16.72
C VAL A 127 -12.04 9.19 15.30
N LEU A 128 -12.19 10.10 14.33
CA LEU A 128 -12.09 9.80 12.91
C LEU A 128 -10.61 9.90 12.51
N VAL A 129 -10.03 8.79 12.11
CA VAL A 129 -8.69 8.72 11.54
C VAL A 129 -8.78 9.06 10.06
N GLU A 130 -8.29 10.23 9.68
CA GLU A 130 -8.23 10.70 8.30
C GLU A 130 -6.78 10.69 7.84
N LEU A 131 -6.43 9.80 6.90
CA LEU A 131 -5.07 9.64 6.41
C LEU A 131 -5.04 9.60 4.88
N GLU A 132 -4.09 10.34 4.31
CA GLU A 132 -3.79 10.33 2.89
C GLU A 132 -2.49 9.58 2.64
N CYS A 133 -2.59 8.39 2.03
CA CYS A 133 -1.43 7.57 1.71
C CYS A 133 -0.76 8.06 0.41
N CYS A 134 0.47 8.51 0.54
CA CYS A 134 1.30 8.97 -0.57
C CYS A 134 2.38 7.94 -0.91
N LEU A 135 2.80 7.93 -2.18
CA LEU A 135 3.95 7.13 -2.62
C LEU A 135 5.24 7.61 -1.92
N GLN A 136 5.89 6.72 -1.19
CA GLN A 136 7.11 7.02 -0.41
C GLN A 136 8.40 6.85 -1.20
N GLN A 137 8.30 6.41 -2.46
CA GLN A 137 9.44 6.01 -3.28
C GLN A 137 9.47 6.82 -4.58
N PHE A 138 10.67 7.04 -5.13
CA PHE A 138 10.77 7.45 -6.52
C PHE A 138 10.79 6.23 -7.45
N GLN A 139 10.20 6.40 -8.62
CA GLN A 139 10.02 5.35 -9.61
C GLN A 139 11.03 5.48 -10.75
N VAL A 140 11.60 4.35 -11.17
CA VAL A 140 12.40 4.22 -12.39
C VAL A 140 11.76 3.20 -13.30
N SER A 141 11.41 3.60 -14.53
CA SER A 141 10.78 2.73 -15.53
C SER A 141 11.58 2.74 -16.83
N PHE A 142 11.62 1.59 -17.50
CA PHE A 142 12.23 1.47 -18.82
C PHE A 142 11.18 1.34 -19.90
N ASN A 143 11.43 2.00 -21.04
CA ASN A 143 10.66 1.82 -22.26
C ASN A 143 11.50 1.03 -23.27
N ALA A 144 11.70 -0.27 -22.98
CA ALA A 144 12.45 -1.15 -23.86
C ALA A 144 11.63 -1.46 -25.12
N SER A 145 12.21 -1.15 -26.30
CA SER A 145 11.60 -1.50 -27.58
C SER A 145 11.54 -3.03 -27.78
N ASP A 146 10.64 -3.48 -28.64
CA ASP A 146 10.58 -4.90 -28.99
C ASP A 146 11.86 -5.38 -29.70
N ALA A 147 12.52 -4.51 -30.46
CA ALA A 147 13.80 -4.79 -31.06
C ALA A 147 14.88 -5.04 -30.00
N PHE A 148 14.94 -4.20 -28.95
CA PHE A 148 15.86 -4.39 -27.82
C PHE A 148 15.60 -5.71 -27.11
N LYS A 149 14.33 -6.03 -26.78
CA LYS A 149 13.96 -7.27 -26.11
C LYS A 149 14.34 -8.52 -26.93
N LYS A 150 14.19 -8.44 -28.26
CA LYS A 150 14.53 -9.52 -29.18
C LYS A 150 16.01 -9.63 -29.47
N ALA A 151 16.84 -8.67 -29.12
CA ALA A 151 18.27 -8.70 -29.39
C ALA A 151 19.03 -9.67 -28.47
N PHE A 152 18.46 -10.06 -27.33
CA PHE A 152 19.09 -10.95 -26.37
C PHE A 152 18.51 -12.36 -26.41
N ARG A 153 19.35 -13.35 -26.08
CA ARG A 153 18.92 -14.75 -25.89
C ARG A 153 18.02 -14.84 -24.63
N THR A 154 16.90 -15.53 -24.80
CA THR A 154 16.03 -15.93 -23.70
C THR A 154 16.61 -17.12 -22.97
N ASP A 155 16.18 -17.37 -21.74
CA ASP A 155 16.74 -18.42 -20.87
C ASP A 155 16.72 -19.82 -21.50
N ASP A 156 15.71 -20.12 -22.31
CA ASP A 156 15.53 -21.37 -23.06
C ASP A 156 16.48 -21.50 -24.28
N LYS A 157 17.13 -20.42 -24.69
CA LYS A 157 18.06 -20.35 -25.84
C LYS A 157 19.52 -20.15 -25.44
N LEU A 158 19.82 -20.09 -24.14
CA LEU A 158 21.18 -19.94 -23.64
C LEU A 158 22.00 -21.22 -23.95
N GLN A 159 23.27 -21.01 -24.33
CA GLN A 159 24.23 -22.04 -24.58
C GLN A 159 25.35 -22.03 -23.53
N THR A 160 26.19 -23.06 -23.52
CA THR A 160 27.33 -23.09 -22.62
C THR A 160 28.25 -21.88 -22.87
N GLY A 161 28.52 -21.11 -21.82
CA GLY A 161 29.32 -19.88 -21.89
C GLY A 161 28.54 -18.60 -22.08
N ASP A 162 27.22 -18.67 -22.37
CA ASP A 162 26.38 -17.50 -22.47
C ASP A 162 26.12 -16.84 -21.14
N THR A 163 26.00 -15.53 -21.14
CA THR A 163 25.56 -14.75 -20.00
C THR A 163 24.06 -14.49 -20.08
N LYS A 164 23.33 -14.85 -19.03
CA LYS A 164 21.92 -14.54 -18.90
C LYS A 164 21.70 -13.03 -18.86
N PHE A 165 20.66 -12.55 -19.58
CA PHE A 165 20.28 -11.14 -19.53
C PHE A 165 19.96 -10.68 -18.12
N LYS A 166 20.59 -9.58 -17.72
CA LYS A 166 20.31 -8.86 -16.49
C LYS A 166 20.52 -7.37 -16.69
N LEU A 167 19.49 -6.58 -16.42
CA LEU A 167 19.61 -5.14 -16.32
C LEU A 167 19.55 -4.79 -14.82
N THR A 168 20.56 -4.10 -14.33
CA THR A 168 20.63 -3.63 -12.94
C THR A 168 20.54 -2.12 -12.92
N VAL A 169 19.62 -1.61 -12.12
CA VAL A 169 19.50 -0.18 -11.79
C VAL A 169 20.03 0.01 -10.40
N SER A 170 20.94 0.95 -10.22
CA SER A 170 21.44 1.32 -8.91
C SER A 170 21.46 2.83 -8.74
N ASP A 171 21.33 3.28 -7.50
CA ASP A 171 21.42 4.69 -7.16
C ASP A 171 22.76 5.04 -6.48
N ALA A 172 22.94 6.33 -6.17
CA ALA A 172 24.11 6.83 -5.48
C ALA A 172 24.39 6.17 -4.10
N ASN A 173 23.35 5.64 -3.46
CA ASN A 173 23.43 4.94 -2.18
C ASN A 173 23.70 3.43 -2.33
N LYS A 174 24.04 2.96 -3.54
CA LYS A 174 24.29 1.55 -3.88
C LYS A 174 23.07 0.63 -3.70
N ARG A 175 21.87 1.21 -3.57
CA ARG A 175 20.62 0.43 -3.62
C ARG A 175 20.42 -0.02 -5.06
N GLN A 176 19.93 -1.23 -5.26
CA GLN A 176 19.82 -1.77 -6.61
C GLN A 176 18.59 -2.65 -6.81
N VAL A 177 18.05 -2.61 -8.02
CA VAL A 177 17.01 -3.50 -8.52
C VAL A 177 17.49 -4.14 -9.81
N SER A 178 17.25 -5.44 -9.95
CA SER A 178 17.62 -6.18 -11.16
C SER A 178 16.38 -6.65 -11.90
N TYR A 179 16.46 -6.56 -13.24
CA TYR A 179 15.42 -6.96 -14.16
C TYR A 179 15.90 -8.16 -14.98
N ALA A 180 15.08 -9.18 -15.09
CA ALA A 180 15.20 -10.15 -16.18
C ALA A 180 14.60 -9.54 -17.48
N LEU A 181 14.83 -10.18 -18.61
CA LEU A 181 14.30 -9.71 -19.90
C LEU A 181 12.78 -9.59 -19.91
N ALA A 182 12.08 -10.50 -19.21
CA ALA A 182 10.62 -10.47 -19.06
C ALA A 182 10.10 -9.36 -18.13
N ASP A 183 10.98 -8.78 -17.31
CA ASP A 183 10.60 -7.77 -16.30
C ASP A 183 10.77 -6.32 -16.80
N LEU A 184 11.24 -6.10 -18.04
CA LEU A 184 11.56 -4.77 -18.57
C LEU A 184 10.35 -3.82 -18.72
N ASN A 185 9.13 -4.33 -18.53
CA ASN A 185 7.90 -3.55 -18.47
C ASN A 185 7.50 -3.14 -17.04
N LYS A 186 8.20 -3.65 -16.04
CA LYS A 186 7.98 -3.31 -14.63
C LYS A 186 8.72 -2.05 -14.24
N SER A 187 8.40 -1.50 -13.08
CA SER A 187 9.06 -0.32 -12.51
C SER A 187 9.87 -0.70 -11.29
N ALA A 188 11.05 -0.10 -11.11
CA ALA A 188 11.78 -0.13 -9.86
C ALA A 188 11.36 1.03 -8.98
N TYR A 189 11.30 0.79 -7.69
CA TYR A 189 10.96 1.78 -6.68
C TYR A 189 12.08 1.85 -5.64
N PHE A 190 12.56 3.05 -5.37
CA PHE A 190 13.64 3.32 -4.41
C PHE A 190 13.11 4.25 -3.32
N ASP A 191 13.46 4.00 -2.06
CA ASP A 191 13.07 4.83 -0.92
C ASP A 191 13.39 6.31 -1.17
N GLY A 192 12.35 7.14 -1.22
CA GLY A 192 12.45 8.56 -1.53
C GLY A 192 13.06 9.39 -0.41
N ALA A 193 13.04 8.90 0.84
CA ALA A 193 13.65 9.59 1.97
C ALA A 193 15.19 9.62 1.90
N LYS A 194 15.78 8.70 1.14
CA LYS A 194 17.23 8.64 0.90
C LYS A 194 17.54 9.29 -0.44
N ASN A 195 17.93 10.55 -0.41
CA ASN A 195 18.30 11.31 -1.60
C ASN A 195 19.28 10.56 -2.49
N SER A 196 19.01 10.53 -3.79
CA SER A 196 19.90 9.97 -4.80
C SER A 196 20.22 11.03 -5.85
N SER A 197 21.51 11.24 -6.10
CA SER A 197 22.00 12.27 -7.04
C SER A 197 22.09 11.75 -8.48
N PHE A 198 22.08 10.42 -8.67
CA PHE A 198 22.13 9.79 -9.99
C PHE A 198 21.55 8.37 -9.96
N ILE A 199 21.22 7.88 -11.13
CA ILE A 199 20.87 6.48 -11.39
C ILE A 199 21.92 5.90 -12.34
N LYS A 200 22.50 4.78 -11.97
CA LYS A 200 23.40 3.99 -12.81
C LYS A 200 22.68 2.79 -13.38
N ILE A 201 22.89 2.54 -14.66
CA ILE A 201 22.34 1.39 -15.39
C ILE A 201 23.50 0.48 -15.79
N HIS A 202 23.35 -0.83 -15.52
CA HIS A 202 24.27 -1.87 -15.94
C HIS A 202 23.52 -3.00 -16.63
N ILE A 203 23.93 -3.33 -17.85
CA ILE A 203 23.30 -4.36 -18.70
C ILE A 203 24.34 -5.42 -19.02
N VAL A 204 24.04 -6.66 -18.69
CA VAL A 204 24.81 -7.83 -19.13
C VAL A 204 23.92 -8.83 -19.86
N GLY A 205 24.48 -9.59 -20.77
CA GLY A 205 23.74 -10.62 -21.49
C GLY A 205 24.49 -11.14 -22.71
N THR A 206 23.90 -12.12 -23.40
CA THR A 206 24.38 -12.60 -24.70
C THR A 206 23.33 -12.30 -25.76
N THR A 207 23.76 -11.71 -26.89
CA THR A 207 22.86 -11.40 -28.02
C THR A 207 22.42 -12.68 -28.74
N LEU A 208 21.42 -12.57 -29.62
CA LEU A 208 20.99 -13.69 -30.47
C LEU A 208 22.13 -14.23 -31.34
N GLU A 209 23.04 -13.35 -31.79
CA GLU A 209 24.22 -13.71 -32.60
C GLU A 209 25.33 -14.33 -31.76
N GLY A 210 25.20 -14.36 -30.41
CA GLY A 210 26.18 -14.96 -29.51
C GLY A 210 27.25 -13.98 -29.01
N PHE A 211 27.08 -12.67 -29.18
CA PHE A 211 28.03 -11.68 -28.68
C PHE A 211 27.72 -11.34 -27.22
N PRO A 212 28.72 -11.34 -26.33
CA PRO A 212 28.55 -10.89 -24.95
C PRO A 212 28.35 -9.36 -24.92
N VAL A 213 27.45 -8.91 -24.05
CA VAL A 213 27.20 -7.49 -23.75
C VAL A 213 27.52 -7.27 -22.29
N ASP A 214 28.31 -6.24 -22.03
CA ASP A 214 28.56 -5.68 -20.69
C ASP A 214 28.65 -4.15 -20.83
N TYR A 215 27.58 -3.45 -20.48
CA TYR A 215 27.43 -2.02 -20.66
C TYR A 215 27.02 -1.36 -19.35
N SER A 216 27.68 -0.23 -19.03
CA SER A 216 27.36 0.59 -17.85
C SER A 216 27.31 2.06 -18.20
N GLU A 217 26.33 2.78 -17.65
CA GLU A 217 26.16 4.23 -17.75
C GLU A 217 25.72 4.82 -16.39
#